data_14c7833985b5c7fccd77a0dcdcc5b36a
#
_entry.id   14c7833985b5c7fccd77a0dcdcc5b36a
#
_cell.length_a   1.000
_cell.length_b   1.000
_cell.length_c   1.000
_cell.angle_alpha   90.00
_cell.angle_beta   90.00
_cell.angle_gamma   90.00
#
_symmetry.space_group_name_H-M   'P 1'
#
loop_
_entity.id
_entity.type
_entity.pdbx_description
1 polymer ?
#
loop_
_entity_poly.entity_id
_entity_poly.type
_entity_poly.pdbx_seq_one_letter_code
_entity_poly.pdbx_strand_id
1 'polypeptide(L)'
;MNSFEQALRRYLSPEQLDRIRSIKVGIAGVGGLGSNCAAALVRTGFRHIKIIDFDAVDHSNLNRQFYFIEQTGSPKVDALKQNLNQINPAANIETAQIKLESHNAAELFADCDVVVEAFDRPEYKKLIVETYLNSGKLLVAASGLAGWGDSDRIKVHRVKENFYLIGDQVTGIGPDTPPLAPCVLIAAAKQADVVLSYALGTL
;
A
#
# COMPACT_ATOMS: atom_id res chain seq x y z
N MET A 1 -24.63 5.12 0.23
CA MET A 1 -23.67 5.08 -0.91
C MET A 1 -23.51 6.50 -1.40
N ASN A 2 -22.28 7.01 -1.46
CA ASN A 2 -21.99 8.36 -1.96
C ASN A 2 -21.90 8.39 -3.50
N SER A 3 -21.77 9.59 -4.09
CA SER A 3 -21.72 9.78 -5.55
C SER A 3 -20.52 9.07 -6.22
N PHE A 4 -19.36 9.04 -5.54
CA PHE A 4 -18.18 8.32 -6.03
C PHE A 4 -18.44 6.81 -6.15
N GLU A 5 -19.03 6.21 -5.13
CA GLU A 5 -19.34 4.78 -5.13
C GLU A 5 -20.46 4.41 -6.11
N GLN A 6 -21.40 5.33 -6.36
CA GLN A 6 -22.38 5.17 -7.43
C GLN A 6 -21.71 5.16 -8.80
N ALA A 7 -20.70 6.01 -9.01
CA ALA A 7 -19.95 6.05 -10.26
C ALA A 7 -19.17 4.76 -10.53
N LEU A 8 -18.65 4.08 -9.49
CA LEU A 8 -17.97 2.79 -9.64
C LEU A 8 -18.86 1.68 -10.21
N ARG A 9 -20.19 1.76 -10.01
CA ARG A 9 -21.15 0.81 -10.62
C ARG A 9 -21.20 0.85 -12.13
N ARG A 10 -20.61 1.83 -12.78
CA ARG A 10 -20.45 1.86 -14.24
C ARG A 10 -19.43 0.86 -14.74
N TYR A 11 -18.52 0.40 -13.86
CA TYR A 11 -17.36 -0.43 -14.20
C TYR A 11 -17.36 -1.77 -13.47
N LEU A 12 -18.02 -1.87 -12.31
CA LEU A 12 -18.02 -3.04 -11.44
C LEU A 12 -19.45 -3.45 -11.12
N SER A 13 -19.71 -4.76 -11.10
CA SER A 13 -21.00 -5.28 -10.65
C SER A 13 -21.23 -5.02 -9.14
N PRO A 14 -22.49 -5.07 -8.67
CA PRO A 14 -22.76 -4.97 -7.23
C PRO A 14 -21.99 -5.99 -6.42
N GLU A 15 -21.91 -7.25 -6.88
CA GLU A 15 -21.22 -8.34 -6.19
C GLU A 15 -19.71 -8.09 -6.10
N GLN A 16 -19.10 -7.56 -7.17
CA GLN A 16 -17.70 -7.18 -7.19
C GLN A 16 -17.41 -6.04 -6.18
N LEU A 17 -18.27 -5.03 -6.16
CA LEU A 17 -18.14 -3.91 -5.21
C LEU A 17 -18.31 -4.37 -3.77
N ASP A 18 -19.23 -5.30 -3.50
CA ASP A 18 -19.44 -5.82 -2.16
C ASP A 18 -18.25 -6.65 -1.68
N ARG A 19 -17.64 -7.45 -2.57
CA ARG A 19 -16.38 -8.16 -2.28
C ARG A 19 -15.24 -7.19 -1.95
N ILE A 20 -15.01 -6.18 -2.79
CA ILE A 20 -13.97 -5.18 -2.57
C ILE A 20 -14.16 -4.46 -1.22
N ARG A 21 -15.40 -4.12 -0.87
CA ARG A 21 -15.74 -3.43 0.37
C ARG A 21 -15.63 -4.29 1.62
N SER A 22 -15.75 -5.62 1.50
CA SER A 22 -15.63 -6.52 2.63
C SER A 22 -14.18 -6.77 3.05
N ILE A 23 -13.21 -6.55 2.15
CA ILE A 23 -11.80 -6.80 2.43
C ILE A 23 -11.19 -5.67 3.26
N LYS A 24 -10.55 -6.04 4.36
CA LYS A 24 -9.75 -5.13 5.19
C LYS A 24 -8.28 -5.25 4.83
N VAL A 25 -7.67 -4.14 4.39
CA VAL A 25 -6.28 -4.08 3.97
C VAL A 25 -5.43 -3.35 5.00
N GLY A 26 -4.40 -4.02 5.51
CA GLY A 26 -3.35 -3.42 6.32
C GLY A 26 -2.18 -2.96 5.45
N ILE A 27 -1.71 -1.73 5.64
CA ILE A 27 -0.57 -1.17 4.93
C ILE A 27 0.51 -0.79 5.93
N ALA A 28 1.63 -1.47 5.85
CA ALA A 28 2.79 -1.32 6.72
C ALA A 28 3.80 -0.36 6.08
N GLY A 29 3.81 0.88 6.56
CA GLY A 29 4.55 2.00 5.99
C GLY A 29 3.73 2.78 4.95
N VAL A 30 3.67 4.11 5.07
CA VAL A 30 2.94 4.97 4.13
C VAL A 30 3.86 5.98 3.45
N GLY A 31 5.06 5.52 3.09
CA GLY A 31 6.00 6.23 2.22
C GLY A 31 5.56 6.20 0.74
N GLY A 32 6.54 6.13 -0.17
CA GLY A 32 6.29 6.13 -1.62
C GLY A 32 5.38 5.00 -2.09
N LEU A 33 5.61 3.78 -1.62
CA LEU A 33 4.79 2.62 -1.98
C LEU A 33 3.42 2.69 -1.31
N GLY A 34 3.38 2.73 0.02
CA GLY A 34 2.14 2.57 0.77
C GLY A 34 1.14 3.70 0.57
N SER A 35 1.58 4.97 0.47
CA SER A 35 0.66 6.09 0.23
C SER A 35 -0.01 6.01 -1.15
N ASN A 36 0.73 5.64 -2.18
CA ASN A 36 0.19 5.49 -3.54
C ASN A 36 -0.64 4.21 -3.70
N CYS A 37 -0.24 3.10 -3.06
CA CYS A 37 -1.04 1.87 -3.02
C CYS A 37 -2.40 2.14 -2.33
N ALA A 38 -2.40 2.80 -1.16
CA ALA A 38 -3.63 3.18 -0.48
C ALA A 38 -4.56 4.05 -1.34
N ALA A 39 -3.98 5.04 -2.03
CA ALA A 39 -4.75 5.89 -2.94
C ALA A 39 -5.36 5.08 -4.10
N ALA A 40 -4.61 4.16 -4.70
CA ALA A 40 -5.11 3.26 -5.75
C ALA A 40 -6.25 2.37 -5.24
N LEU A 41 -6.11 1.77 -4.05
CA LEU A 41 -7.12 0.92 -3.44
C LEU A 41 -8.41 1.69 -3.13
N VAL A 42 -8.33 2.88 -2.54
CA VAL A 42 -9.52 3.70 -2.26
C VAL A 42 -10.22 4.11 -3.57
N ARG A 43 -9.47 4.42 -4.63
CA ARG A 43 -10.01 4.74 -5.95
C ARG A 43 -10.73 3.57 -6.61
N THR A 44 -10.37 2.33 -6.27
CA THR A 44 -11.04 1.12 -6.79
C THR A 44 -12.19 0.64 -5.88
N GLY A 45 -12.47 1.33 -4.76
CA GLY A 45 -13.66 1.08 -3.95
C GLY A 45 -13.42 0.38 -2.61
N PHE A 46 -12.15 0.08 -2.25
CA PHE A 46 -11.84 -0.42 -0.91
C PHE A 46 -12.24 0.60 0.15
N ARG A 47 -12.87 0.11 1.22
CA ARG A 47 -13.37 0.95 2.32
C ARG A 47 -12.59 0.78 3.62
N HIS A 48 -12.10 -0.40 3.90
CA HIS A 48 -11.48 -0.74 5.18
C HIS A 48 -9.97 -0.82 5.00
N ILE A 49 -9.28 0.26 5.38
CA ILE A 49 -7.83 0.35 5.28
C ILE A 49 -7.25 0.73 6.63
N LYS A 50 -6.29 -0.04 7.11
CA LYS A 50 -5.51 0.23 8.31
C LYS A 50 -4.09 0.58 7.90
N ILE A 51 -3.62 1.77 8.28
CA ILE A 51 -2.30 2.26 7.92
C ILE A 51 -1.46 2.52 9.17
N ILE A 52 -0.19 2.10 9.12
CA ILE A 52 0.79 2.38 10.17
C ILE A 52 2.04 3.04 9.59
N ASP A 53 2.51 4.05 10.27
CA ASP A 53 3.80 4.71 10.04
C ASP A 53 4.12 5.58 11.25
N PHE A 54 5.40 5.80 11.55
CA PHE A 54 5.78 6.67 12.67
C PHE A 54 6.33 8.03 12.23
N ASP A 55 6.58 8.22 10.93
CA ASP A 55 7.18 9.42 10.36
C ASP A 55 6.19 10.58 10.21
N ALA A 56 6.76 11.78 10.08
CA ALA A 56 6.09 12.97 9.56
C ALA A 56 6.39 13.17 8.07
N VAL A 57 5.54 13.95 7.40
CA VAL A 57 5.75 14.36 6.00
C VAL A 57 6.93 15.32 5.94
N ASP A 58 7.86 15.06 5.02
CA ASP A 58 9.01 15.91 4.73
C ASP A 58 9.00 16.39 3.27
N HIS A 59 9.57 17.54 2.97
CA HIS A 59 9.66 18.08 1.61
C HIS A 59 10.30 17.10 0.63
N SER A 60 11.32 16.34 1.04
CA SER A 60 11.98 15.32 0.23
C SER A 60 11.08 14.13 -0.13
N ASN A 61 9.95 13.99 0.54
CA ASN A 61 8.98 12.94 0.28
C ASN A 61 8.07 13.25 -0.92
N LEU A 62 7.85 14.53 -1.20
CA LEU A 62 6.89 15.00 -2.20
C LEU A 62 7.24 14.59 -3.63
N ASN A 63 8.47 14.18 -3.88
CA ASN A 63 8.91 13.69 -5.19
C ASN A 63 8.30 12.32 -5.58
N ARG A 64 7.69 11.58 -4.61
CA ARG A 64 7.18 10.22 -4.86
C ARG A 64 6.07 9.75 -3.92
N GLN A 65 5.74 10.47 -2.85
CA GLN A 65 4.71 10.11 -1.87
C GLN A 65 3.42 10.89 -2.12
N PHE A 66 2.27 10.34 -1.78
CA PHE A 66 0.96 10.95 -2.01
C PHE A 66 0.62 11.98 -0.92
N TYR A 67 1.45 13.00 -0.83
CA TYR A 67 1.30 14.15 0.08
C TYR A 67 1.45 15.47 -0.67
N PHE A 68 1.03 16.54 0.00
CA PHE A 68 1.07 17.91 -0.52
C PHE A 68 1.91 18.81 0.37
N ILE A 69 2.38 19.94 -0.16
CA ILE A 69 3.35 20.82 0.50
C ILE A 69 2.83 21.35 1.84
N GLU A 70 1.51 21.62 1.93
CA GLU A 70 0.85 22.13 3.14
C GLU A 70 0.81 21.10 4.27
N GLN A 71 1.07 19.84 3.97
CA GLN A 71 1.06 18.73 4.94
C GLN A 71 2.44 18.50 5.57
N THR A 72 3.47 19.24 5.14
CA THR A 72 4.83 19.09 5.69
C THR A 72 4.83 19.28 7.21
N GLY A 73 5.47 18.36 7.92
CA GLY A 73 5.51 18.32 9.39
C GLY A 73 4.35 17.57 10.05
N SER A 74 3.27 17.27 9.32
CA SER A 74 2.16 16.47 9.85
C SER A 74 2.54 14.97 9.91
N PRO A 75 1.99 14.19 10.87
CA PRO A 75 2.12 12.74 10.84
C PRO A 75 1.65 12.16 9.50
N LYS A 76 2.45 11.29 8.88
CA LYS A 76 2.12 10.71 7.57
C LYS A 76 0.75 10.00 7.58
N VAL A 77 0.44 9.28 8.63
CA VAL A 77 -0.82 8.54 8.76
C VAL A 77 -2.04 9.46 8.75
N ASP A 78 -1.95 10.62 9.42
CA ASP A 78 -3.05 11.58 9.48
C ASP A 78 -3.21 12.35 8.15
N ALA A 79 -2.10 12.79 7.57
CA ALA A 79 -2.09 13.44 6.27
C ALA A 79 -2.66 12.52 5.18
N LEU A 80 -2.25 11.24 5.16
CA LEU A 80 -2.77 10.28 4.20
C LEU A 80 -4.26 10.01 4.41
N LYS A 81 -4.72 9.84 5.65
CA LYS A 81 -6.14 9.69 5.96
C LYS A 81 -6.98 10.84 5.38
N GLN A 82 -6.52 12.08 5.55
CA GLN A 82 -7.19 13.25 4.97
C GLN A 82 -7.28 13.14 3.44
N ASN A 83 -6.17 12.81 2.77
CA ASN A 83 -6.11 12.68 1.31
C ASN A 83 -7.02 11.56 0.79
N LEU A 84 -7.04 10.42 1.46
CA LEU A 84 -7.90 9.28 1.09
C LEU A 84 -9.38 9.60 1.26
N ASN A 85 -9.76 10.31 2.33
CA ASN A 85 -11.14 10.72 2.56
C ASN A 85 -11.63 11.78 1.55
N GLN A 86 -10.72 12.55 0.94
CA GLN A 86 -11.07 13.42 -0.19
C GLN A 86 -11.39 12.63 -1.47
N ILE A 87 -10.83 11.42 -1.64
CA ILE A 87 -11.20 10.53 -2.75
C ILE A 87 -12.55 9.85 -2.47
N ASN A 88 -12.68 9.22 -1.30
CA ASN A 88 -13.91 8.54 -0.88
C ASN A 88 -14.23 8.84 0.60
N PRO A 89 -15.18 9.74 0.87
CA PRO A 89 -15.58 10.08 2.25
C PRO A 89 -16.18 8.90 3.04
N ALA A 90 -16.60 7.81 2.38
CA ALA A 90 -17.10 6.61 3.03
C ALA A 90 -15.98 5.60 3.37
N ALA A 91 -14.71 5.90 3.03
CA ALA A 91 -13.60 5.04 3.42
C ALA A 91 -13.35 5.14 4.94
N ASN A 92 -13.29 3.98 5.59
CA ASN A 92 -12.89 3.85 6.98
C ASN A 92 -11.39 3.62 7.05
N ILE A 93 -10.64 4.70 7.34
CA ILE A 93 -9.19 4.68 7.43
C ILE A 93 -8.78 4.67 8.90
N GLU A 94 -8.33 3.51 9.38
CA GLU A 94 -7.73 3.35 10.70
C GLU A 94 -6.26 3.74 10.62
N THR A 95 -5.81 4.57 11.55
CA THR A 95 -4.43 5.08 11.59
C THR A 95 -3.75 4.72 12.90
N ALA A 96 -2.47 4.35 12.85
CA ALA A 96 -1.63 4.25 14.02
C ALA A 96 -0.26 4.86 13.73
N GLN A 97 0.07 5.95 14.45
CA GLN A 97 1.40 6.54 14.43
C GLN A 97 2.30 5.74 15.39
N ILE A 98 2.80 4.61 14.92
CA ILE A 98 3.56 3.67 15.75
C ILE A 98 4.75 3.11 14.99
N LYS A 99 5.86 2.91 15.70
CA LYS A 99 7.02 2.19 15.18
C LYS A 99 6.75 0.69 15.21
N LEU A 100 7.02 0.03 14.08
CA LEU A 100 6.94 -1.43 14.01
C LEU A 100 8.07 -2.07 14.81
N GLU A 101 7.72 -2.98 15.70
CA GLU A 101 8.65 -3.75 16.53
C GLU A 101 8.17 -5.21 16.64
N SER A 102 9.07 -6.13 17.00
CA SER A 102 8.74 -7.56 17.06
C SER A 102 7.59 -7.89 18.02
N HIS A 103 7.43 -7.13 19.09
CA HIS A 103 6.39 -7.36 20.08
C HIS A 103 4.98 -6.92 19.62
N ASN A 104 4.87 -5.99 18.66
CA ASN A 104 3.59 -5.48 18.18
C ASN A 104 3.21 -5.94 16.75
N ALA A 105 4.18 -6.44 15.98
CA ALA A 105 4.00 -6.75 14.57
C ALA A 105 2.82 -7.70 14.29
N ALA A 106 2.64 -8.74 15.11
CA ALA A 106 1.58 -9.74 14.92
C ALA A 106 0.16 -9.18 15.18
N GLU A 107 0.03 -8.26 16.12
CA GLU A 107 -1.26 -7.69 16.52
C GLU A 107 -1.73 -6.57 15.60
N LEU A 108 -0.78 -5.82 15.01
CA LEU A 108 -1.08 -4.63 14.23
C LEU A 108 -2.06 -4.88 13.07
N PHE A 109 -1.94 -6.02 12.40
CA PHE A 109 -2.81 -6.39 11.27
C PHE A 109 -3.53 -7.72 11.49
N ALA A 110 -3.74 -8.13 12.75
CA ALA A 110 -4.42 -9.38 13.08
C ALA A 110 -5.83 -9.46 12.47
N ASP A 111 -6.52 -8.35 12.40
CA ASP A 111 -7.89 -8.17 11.88
C ASP A 111 -7.96 -7.83 10.37
N CYS A 112 -6.83 -7.83 9.65
CA CYS A 112 -6.78 -7.58 8.21
C CYS A 112 -6.79 -8.89 7.42
N ASP A 113 -7.40 -8.88 6.23
CA ASP A 113 -7.38 -9.99 5.27
C ASP A 113 -6.11 -9.97 4.42
N VAL A 114 -5.60 -8.78 4.16
CA VAL A 114 -4.44 -8.49 3.32
C VAL A 114 -3.45 -7.64 4.10
N VAL A 115 -2.15 -7.94 3.95
CA VAL A 115 -1.05 -7.09 4.46
C VAL A 115 -0.16 -6.66 3.29
N VAL A 116 -0.07 -5.35 3.09
CA VAL A 116 0.85 -4.72 2.13
C VAL A 116 2.08 -4.23 2.88
N GLU A 117 3.22 -4.83 2.59
CA GLU A 117 4.52 -4.38 3.08
C GLU A 117 5.04 -3.25 2.17
N ALA A 118 5.28 -2.06 2.74
CA ALA A 118 5.64 -0.86 2.00
C ALA A 118 6.73 -0.02 2.69
N PHE A 119 7.53 -0.62 3.56
CA PHE A 119 8.68 0.02 4.19
C PHE A 119 9.86 0.16 3.23
N ASP A 120 10.77 1.05 3.53
CA ASP A 120 12.04 1.24 2.79
C ASP A 120 13.22 0.53 3.48
N ARG A 121 13.14 0.30 4.81
CA ARG A 121 14.22 -0.31 5.59
C ARG A 121 14.12 -1.84 5.59
N PRO A 122 15.22 -2.54 5.28
CA PRO A 122 15.22 -4.00 5.21
C PRO A 122 14.76 -4.72 6.48
N GLU A 123 15.06 -4.17 7.66
CA GLU A 123 14.67 -4.77 8.94
C GLU A 123 13.14 -4.79 9.13
N TYR A 124 12.43 -3.73 8.75
CA TYR A 124 10.97 -3.68 8.84
C TYR A 124 10.30 -4.56 7.77
N LYS A 125 10.86 -4.58 6.54
CA LYS A 125 10.43 -5.50 5.49
C LYS A 125 10.50 -6.95 5.94
N LYS A 126 11.67 -7.35 6.46
CA LYS A 126 11.91 -8.69 6.98
C LYS A 126 10.90 -9.04 8.07
N LEU A 127 10.70 -8.15 9.06
CA LEU A 127 9.81 -8.38 10.19
C LEU A 127 8.36 -8.62 9.73
N ILE A 128 7.81 -7.81 8.81
CA ILE A 128 6.45 -8.01 8.28
C ILE A 128 6.36 -9.32 7.50
N VAL A 129 7.34 -9.62 6.64
CA VAL A 129 7.32 -10.85 5.84
C VAL A 129 7.38 -12.07 6.76
N GLU A 130 8.29 -12.12 7.74
CA GLU A 130 8.40 -13.24 8.68
C GLU A 130 7.12 -13.41 9.52
N THR A 131 6.48 -12.30 9.93
CA THR A 131 5.27 -12.34 10.75
C THR A 131 4.07 -12.89 9.98
N TYR A 132 3.90 -12.49 8.71
CA TYR A 132 2.66 -12.78 7.97
C TYR A 132 2.78 -13.84 6.87
N LEU A 133 3.99 -14.32 6.55
CA LEU A 133 4.24 -15.28 5.46
C LEU A 133 3.40 -16.58 5.58
N ASN A 134 3.12 -17.02 6.78
CA ASN A 134 2.37 -18.26 7.06
C ASN A 134 1.05 -17.98 7.82
N SER A 135 0.55 -16.75 7.79
CA SER A 135 -0.66 -16.35 8.53
C SER A 135 -1.97 -16.72 7.83
N GLY A 136 -1.91 -17.19 6.59
CA GLY A 136 -3.10 -17.40 5.73
C GLY A 136 -3.61 -16.14 5.05
N LYS A 137 -3.12 -14.94 5.44
CA LYS A 137 -3.46 -13.66 4.81
C LYS A 137 -2.74 -13.50 3.47
N LEU A 138 -3.32 -12.70 2.56
CA LEU A 138 -2.55 -12.27 1.39
C LEU A 138 -1.45 -11.30 1.85
N LEU A 139 -0.20 -11.60 1.52
CA LEU A 139 0.96 -10.75 1.75
C LEU A 139 1.47 -10.20 0.41
N VAL A 140 1.60 -8.88 0.30
CA VAL A 140 2.12 -8.22 -0.90
C VAL A 140 3.27 -7.31 -0.51
N ALA A 141 4.49 -7.65 -0.93
CA ALA A 141 5.70 -6.89 -0.61
C ALA A 141 6.33 -6.31 -1.89
N ALA A 142 7.34 -5.45 -1.72
CA ALA A 142 8.08 -4.90 -2.84
C ALA A 142 9.59 -4.89 -2.60
N SER A 143 10.39 -5.18 -3.65
CA SER A 143 11.86 -5.16 -3.61
C SER A 143 12.42 -4.89 -5.00
N GLY A 144 13.36 -3.94 -5.09
CA GLY A 144 13.98 -3.59 -6.37
C GLY A 144 13.09 -2.72 -7.25
N LEU A 145 13.05 -1.41 -6.95
CA LEU A 145 12.22 -0.45 -7.69
C LEU A 145 12.82 0.96 -7.78
N ALA A 146 14.05 1.14 -7.30
CA ALA A 146 14.72 2.43 -7.31
C ALA A 146 15.20 2.82 -8.73
N GLY A 147 15.50 4.11 -8.94
CA GLY A 147 15.97 4.62 -10.22
C GLY A 147 14.85 4.89 -11.23
N TRP A 148 15.22 4.94 -12.52
CA TRP A 148 14.36 5.28 -13.65
C TRP A 148 14.83 4.60 -14.95
N GLY A 149 14.09 4.84 -16.06
CA GLY A 149 14.47 4.40 -17.42
C GLY A 149 13.76 3.12 -17.83
N ASP A 150 14.11 1.97 -17.27
CA ASP A 150 13.48 0.68 -17.56
C ASP A 150 12.44 0.34 -16.51
N SER A 151 11.21 0.79 -16.69
CA SER A 151 10.10 0.48 -15.77
C SER A 151 9.53 -0.92 -15.94
N ASP A 152 9.77 -1.55 -17.09
CA ASP A 152 9.27 -2.91 -17.38
C ASP A 152 9.98 -4.01 -16.57
N ARG A 153 11.13 -3.69 -15.95
CA ARG A 153 11.79 -4.58 -14.97
C ARG A 153 10.99 -4.78 -13.68
N ILE A 154 10.06 -3.88 -13.36
CA ILE A 154 9.22 -4.00 -12.16
C ILE A 154 8.12 -5.03 -12.44
N LYS A 155 8.35 -6.29 -12.04
CA LYS A 155 7.44 -7.42 -12.27
C LYS A 155 6.65 -7.78 -11.02
N VAL A 156 5.58 -8.54 -11.20
CA VAL A 156 4.85 -9.24 -10.15
C VAL A 156 5.37 -10.67 -10.10
N HIS A 157 5.86 -11.09 -8.94
CA HIS A 157 6.35 -12.45 -8.71
C HIS A 157 5.46 -13.14 -7.68
N ARG A 158 4.82 -14.25 -8.03
CA ARG A 158 4.15 -15.13 -7.07
C ARG A 158 5.19 -16.01 -6.40
N VAL A 159 5.50 -15.72 -5.15
CA VAL A 159 6.53 -16.44 -4.37
C VAL A 159 5.94 -17.68 -3.68
N LYS A 160 4.72 -17.53 -3.15
CA LYS A 160 3.90 -18.61 -2.55
C LYS A 160 2.44 -18.39 -2.93
N GLU A 161 1.56 -19.30 -2.49
CA GLU A 161 0.12 -19.20 -2.76
C GLU A 161 -0.45 -17.83 -2.39
N ASN A 162 -0.13 -17.33 -1.20
CA ASN A 162 -0.61 -16.06 -0.66
C ASN A 162 0.51 -15.02 -0.49
N PHE A 163 1.64 -15.14 -1.20
CA PHE A 163 2.72 -14.17 -1.11
C PHE A 163 3.19 -13.71 -2.49
N TYR A 164 3.09 -12.42 -2.72
CA TYR A 164 3.51 -11.74 -3.95
C TYR A 164 4.60 -10.71 -3.66
N LEU A 165 5.61 -10.66 -4.52
CA LEU A 165 6.71 -9.71 -4.45
C LEU A 165 6.77 -8.88 -5.73
N ILE A 166 6.73 -7.55 -5.58
CA ILE A 166 6.75 -6.60 -6.70
C ILE A 166 8.14 -5.98 -6.83
N GLY A 167 8.68 -5.96 -8.04
CA GLY A 167 9.98 -5.33 -8.33
C GLY A 167 10.89 -6.21 -9.17
N ASP A 168 12.15 -5.80 -9.32
CA ASP A 168 13.21 -6.59 -9.97
C ASP A 168 14.07 -7.40 -9.00
N GLN A 169 13.87 -7.21 -7.68
CA GLN A 169 14.55 -7.87 -6.57
C GLN A 169 16.06 -7.56 -6.47
N VAL A 170 16.58 -6.66 -7.32
CA VAL A 170 18.00 -6.37 -7.44
C VAL A 170 18.31 -4.91 -7.18
N THR A 171 17.53 -3.98 -7.75
CA THR A 171 17.87 -2.55 -7.74
C THR A 171 17.59 -1.91 -6.38
N GLY A 172 18.64 -1.64 -5.62
CA GLY A 172 18.59 -0.90 -4.36
C GLY A 172 18.63 0.62 -4.55
N ILE A 173 18.26 1.34 -3.49
CA ILE A 173 18.42 2.81 -3.44
C ILE A 173 19.93 3.14 -3.30
N GLY A 174 20.41 4.02 -4.16
CA GLY A 174 21.79 4.50 -4.17
C GLY A 174 21.92 5.87 -4.82
N PRO A 175 23.14 6.43 -4.86
CA PRO A 175 23.40 7.73 -5.49
C PRO A 175 22.94 7.80 -6.95
N ASP A 176 23.17 6.72 -7.71
CA ASP A 176 22.82 6.62 -9.13
C ASP A 176 21.40 6.06 -9.36
N THR A 177 20.76 5.58 -8.31
CA THR A 177 19.43 4.98 -8.34
C THR A 177 18.54 5.56 -7.24
N PRO A 178 18.27 6.88 -7.22
CA PRO A 178 17.38 7.49 -6.25
C PRO A 178 15.93 7.02 -6.44
N PRO A 179 15.12 7.00 -5.38
CA PRO A 179 13.71 6.66 -5.48
C PRO A 179 12.93 7.85 -6.08
N LEU A 180 12.41 7.67 -7.30
CA LEU A 180 11.63 8.66 -8.03
C LEU A 180 10.21 8.16 -8.33
N ALA A 181 9.28 9.10 -8.50
CA ALA A 181 7.86 8.79 -8.65
C ALA A 181 7.53 7.72 -9.70
N PRO A 182 8.04 7.72 -10.95
CA PRO A 182 7.57 6.78 -11.97
C PRO A 182 7.68 5.30 -11.55
N CYS A 183 8.85 4.85 -11.14
CA CYS A 183 9.06 3.46 -10.73
C CYS A 183 8.34 3.12 -9.42
N VAL A 184 8.31 4.06 -8.47
CA VAL A 184 7.59 3.89 -7.20
C VAL A 184 6.08 3.76 -7.44
N LEU A 185 5.50 4.60 -8.30
CA LEU A 185 4.07 4.55 -8.65
C LEU A 185 3.71 3.25 -9.37
N ILE A 186 4.53 2.78 -10.30
CA ILE A 186 4.31 1.49 -10.99
C ILE A 186 4.31 0.33 -9.99
N ALA A 187 5.28 0.31 -9.07
CA ALA A 187 5.34 -0.74 -8.05
C ALA A 187 4.13 -0.69 -7.11
N ALA A 188 3.74 0.49 -6.65
CA ALA A 188 2.55 0.69 -5.80
C ALA A 188 1.25 0.31 -6.52
N ALA A 189 1.12 0.66 -7.81
CA ALA A 189 -0.02 0.25 -8.63
C ALA A 189 -0.10 -1.27 -8.80
N LYS A 190 1.03 -1.95 -9.00
CA LYS A 190 1.09 -3.42 -9.06
C LYS A 190 0.77 -4.08 -7.71
N GLN A 191 1.17 -3.49 -6.57
CA GLN A 191 0.72 -3.96 -5.26
C GLN A 191 -0.81 -3.86 -5.14
N ALA A 192 -1.39 -2.71 -5.51
CA ALA A 192 -2.83 -2.50 -5.47
C ALA A 192 -3.59 -3.44 -6.44
N ASP A 193 -3.04 -3.73 -7.61
CA ASP A 193 -3.61 -4.64 -8.60
C ASP A 193 -3.69 -6.08 -8.08
N VAL A 194 -2.63 -6.57 -7.41
CA VAL A 194 -2.64 -7.89 -6.75
C VAL A 194 -3.74 -7.95 -5.67
N VAL A 195 -3.87 -6.90 -4.85
CA VAL A 195 -4.92 -6.82 -3.81
C VAL A 195 -6.32 -6.79 -4.44
N LEU A 196 -6.51 -6.05 -5.53
CA LEU A 196 -7.78 -5.98 -6.25
C LEU A 196 -8.13 -7.35 -6.88
N SER A 197 -7.16 -8.01 -7.51
CA SER A 197 -7.33 -9.34 -8.09
C SER A 197 -7.71 -10.38 -7.03
N TYR A 198 -7.12 -10.30 -5.84
CA TYR A 198 -7.51 -11.14 -4.70
C TYR A 198 -8.96 -10.90 -4.30
N ALA A 199 -9.37 -9.64 -4.12
CA ALA A 199 -10.74 -9.31 -3.75
C ALA A 199 -11.77 -9.79 -4.79
N LEU A 200 -11.39 -9.78 -6.07
CA LEU A 200 -12.25 -10.23 -7.18
C LEU A 200 -12.18 -11.74 -7.46
N GLY A 201 -11.27 -12.48 -6.79
CA GLY A 201 -11.10 -13.91 -6.99
C GLY A 201 -10.47 -14.27 -8.33
N THR A 202 -9.55 -13.46 -8.83
CA THR A 202 -8.87 -13.62 -10.13
C THR A 202 -7.34 -13.83 -10.00
N LEU A 203 -6.82 -14.05 -8.78
CA LEU A 203 -5.40 -14.36 -8.53
C LEU A 203 -5.03 -15.76 -8.96
#